data_d42f659e0efaad490bc5fed09c59f634
#
_entry.id   d42f659e0efaad490bc5fed09c59f634
#
_cell.length_a   1.000
_cell.length_b   1.000
_cell.length_c   1.000
_cell.angle_alpha   90.00
_cell.angle_beta   90.00
_cell.angle_gamma   90.00
#
_symmetry.space_group_name_H-M   'P 1'
#
loop_
_entity.id
_entity.type
_entity.pdbx_description
1 polymer ?
#
loop_
_entity_poly.entity_id
_entity_poly.type
_entity_poly.pdbx_seq_one_letter_code
_entity_poly.pdbx_strand_id
1 'polypeptide(L)' 'MFINKSADGRNNICGEQIAALRNNLHWSQRELADALQLEGLDVDKNAIQRIEAGKRFVTDIELKGFAEIFGVNIDQLV' A
#
# COMPACT_ATOMS: atom_id res chain seq x y z
N MET A 1 19.81 -18.16 -2.94
CA MET A 1 18.36 -17.86 -3.02
C MET A 1 18.18 -16.36 -2.83
N PHE A 2 17.37 -15.75 -3.69
CA PHE A 2 17.06 -14.33 -3.54
C PHE A 2 15.96 -14.13 -2.52
N ILE A 3 16.15 -13.16 -1.63
CA ILE A 3 15.15 -12.76 -0.66
C ILE A 3 14.80 -11.31 -0.97
N ASN A 4 13.59 -11.08 -1.46
CA ASN A 4 13.14 -9.73 -1.82
C ASN A 4 12.56 -9.02 -0.60
N LYS A 5 13.43 -8.75 0.39
CA LYS A 5 13.04 -8.08 1.62
C LYS A 5 13.87 -6.83 1.81
N SER A 6 13.27 -5.82 2.43
CA SER A 6 14.01 -4.64 2.85
C SER A 6 14.95 -5.00 4.02
N ALA A 7 15.82 -4.06 4.39
CA ALA A 7 16.83 -4.29 5.44
C ALA A 7 16.21 -4.66 6.78
N ASP A 8 14.98 -4.24 7.06
CA ASP A 8 14.24 -4.55 8.28
C ASP A 8 13.36 -5.81 8.17
N GLY A 9 13.50 -6.57 7.08
CA GLY A 9 12.76 -7.81 6.87
C GLY A 9 11.37 -7.64 6.27
N ARG A 10 10.99 -6.43 5.87
CA ARG A 10 9.70 -6.19 5.24
C ARG A 10 9.71 -6.63 3.79
N ASN A 11 8.56 -7.04 3.28
CA ASN A 11 8.38 -7.43 1.88
C ASN A 11 8.00 -6.26 0.97
N ASN A 12 7.86 -5.06 1.54
CA ASN A 12 7.65 -3.83 0.79
C ASN A 12 8.23 -2.67 1.59
N ILE A 13 8.52 -1.55 0.91
CA ILE A 13 9.01 -0.34 1.56
C ILE A 13 7.94 0.74 1.65
N CYS A 14 6.80 0.56 1.01
CA CYS A 14 5.74 1.58 0.91
C CYS A 14 4.68 1.44 2.01
N GLY A 15 4.59 0.30 2.69
CA GLY A 15 3.48 0.02 3.61
C GLY A 15 3.34 1.01 4.73
N GLU A 16 4.45 1.46 5.33
CA GLU A 16 4.41 2.45 6.40
C GLU A 16 3.91 3.80 5.90
N GLN A 17 4.33 4.22 4.71
CA GLN A 17 3.87 5.47 4.11
C GLN A 17 2.39 5.39 3.75
N ILE A 18 1.95 4.24 3.24
CA ILE A 18 0.53 4.00 2.94
C ILE A 18 -0.30 4.13 4.21
N ALA A 19 0.13 3.52 5.30
CA ALA A 19 -0.57 3.62 6.59
C ALA A 19 -0.64 5.06 7.08
N ALA A 20 0.47 5.80 6.97
CA ALA A 20 0.51 7.20 7.41
C ALA A 20 -0.43 8.08 6.59
N LEU A 21 -0.44 7.92 5.27
CA LEU A 21 -1.31 8.69 4.38
C LEU A 21 -2.78 8.35 4.63
N ARG A 22 -3.08 7.06 4.81
CA ARG A 22 -4.44 6.62 5.13
C ARG A 22 -4.92 7.25 6.45
N ASN A 23 -4.09 7.19 7.48
CA ASN A 23 -4.42 7.77 8.78
C ASN A 23 -4.62 9.29 8.70
N ASN A 24 -3.84 9.98 7.88
CA ASN A 24 -4.02 11.41 7.67
C ASN A 24 -5.37 11.76 7.05
N LEU A 25 -5.93 10.86 6.26
CA LEU A 25 -7.27 11.02 5.68
C LEU A 25 -8.38 10.53 6.61
N HIS A 26 -8.03 10.00 7.77
CA HIS A 26 -8.97 9.39 8.73
C HIS A 26 -9.76 8.23 8.11
N TRP A 27 -9.13 7.51 7.18
CA TRP A 27 -9.74 6.35 6.52
C TRP A 27 -9.41 5.07 7.27
N SER A 28 -10.38 4.16 7.32
CA SER A 28 -10.13 2.79 7.72
C SER A 28 -9.40 2.04 6.60
N GLN A 29 -8.85 0.88 6.91
CA GLN A 29 -8.26 0.01 5.90
C GLN A 29 -9.31 -0.42 4.87
N ARG A 30 -10.53 -0.63 5.30
CA ARG A 30 -11.64 -0.99 4.41
C ARG A 30 -11.97 0.15 3.44
N GLU A 31 -12.00 1.38 3.93
CA GLU A 31 -12.27 2.54 3.06
C GLU A 31 -11.20 2.69 1.99
N LEU A 32 -9.93 2.48 2.34
CA LEU A 32 -8.85 2.49 1.36
C LEU A 32 -9.03 1.35 0.34
N ALA A 33 -9.37 0.14 0.80
CA ALA A 33 -9.60 -0.99 -0.10
C ALA A 33 -10.76 -0.69 -1.06
N ASP A 34 -11.85 -0.12 -0.57
CA ASP A 34 -12.99 0.24 -1.40
C ASP A 34 -12.59 1.26 -2.48
N ALA A 35 -11.78 2.25 -2.12
CA ALA A 35 -11.30 3.24 -3.09
C ALA A 35 -10.45 2.60 -4.18
N LEU A 36 -9.58 1.67 -3.83
CA LEU A 36 -8.74 0.95 -4.80
C LEU A 36 -9.58 0.07 -5.72
N GLN A 37 -10.61 -0.58 -5.20
CA GLN A 37 -11.49 -1.41 -6.01
C GLN A 37 -12.27 -0.59 -7.02
N LEU A 38 -12.64 0.64 -6.68
CA LEU A 38 -13.26 1.57 -7.63
C LEU A 38 -12.31 1.93 -8.77
N GLU A 39 -11.00 1.90 -8.53
CA GLU A 39 -9.99 2.09 -9.58
C GLU A 39 -9.68 0.81 -10.35
N GLY A 40 -10.38 -0.28 -10.07
CA GLY A 40 -10.18 -1.54 -10.76
C GLY A 40 -9.07 -2.42 -10.19
N LEU A 41 -8.57 -2.11 -9.00
CA LEU A 41 -7.54 -2.90 -8.35
C LEU A 41 -8.16 -3.88 -7.37
N ASP A 42 -7.76 -5.13 -7.45
CA ASP A 42 -8.28 -6.19 -6.58
C ASP A 42 -7.47 -6.27 -5.28
N VAL A 43 -7.62 -5.25 -4.46
CA VAL A 43 -6.94 -5.14 -3.17
C VAL A 43 -8.01 -4.99 -2.08
N ASP A 44 -8.20 -6.03 -1.28
CA ASP A 44 -9.20 -6.02 -0.21
C ASP A 44 -8.59 -5.53 1.12
N LYS A 45 -9.43 -5.44 2.14
CA LYS A 45 -9.02 -5.01 3.47
C LYS A 45 -7.87 -5.86 4.02
N ASN A 46 -7.93 -7.18 3.83
CA ASN A 46 -6.89 -8.08 4.34
C ASN A 46 -5.56 -7.83 3.62
N ALA A 47 -5.62 -7.55 2.31
CA ALA A 47 -4.42 -7.20 1.56
C ALA A 47 -3.82 -5.88 2.07
N ILE A 48 -4.65 -4.86 2.34
CA ILE A 48 -4.19 -3.59 2.91
C ILE A 48 -3.51 -3.84 4.27
N GLN A 49 -4.13 -4.63 5.13
CA GLN A 49 -3.57 -4.95 6.44
C GLN A 49 -2.17 -5.58 6.30
N ARG A 50 -2.02 -6.51 5.38
CA ARG A 50 -0.74 -7.19 5.16
C ARG A 50 0.30 -6.28 4.53
N ILE A 51 -0.12 -5.39 3.62
CA ILE A 51 0.77 -4.39 3.03
C ILE A 51 1.32 -3.46 4.12
N GLU A 52 0.45 -2.93 4.97
CA GLU A 52 0.86 -2.01 6.03
C GLU A 52 1.77 -2.70 7.05
N ALA A 53 1.54 -3.99 7.30
CA ALA A 53 2.39 -4.78 8.18
C ALA A 53 3.72 -5.21 7.53
N GLY A 54 3.90 -4.94 6.24
CA GLY A 54 5.11 -5.32 5.52
C GLY A 54 5.19 -6.79 5.13
N LYS A 55 4.08 -7.50 5.15
CA LYS A 55 4.03 -8.95 4.90
C LYS A 55 3.70 -9.31 3.46
N ARG A 56 3.21 -8.36 2.66
CA ARG A 56 2.79 -8.58 1.28
C ARG A 56 3.62 -7.73 0.34
N PHE A 57 4.03 -8.32 -0.77
CA PHE A 57 4.65 -7.56 -1.86
C PHE A 57 3.61 -6.64 -2.49
N VAL A 58 4.07 -5.51 -3.00
CA VAL A 58 3.23 -4.53 -3.70
C VAL A 58 3.75 -4.42 -5.12
N THR A 59 2.87 -4.65 -6.10
CA THR A 59 3.24 -4.53 -7.51
C THR A 59 3.33 -3.06 -7.91
N ASP A 60 4.01 -2.79 -9.04
CA ASP A 60 4.12 -1.44 -9.56
C ASP A 60 2.76 -0.86 -9.96
N ILE A 61 1.86 -1.70 -10.47
CA ILE A 61 0.49 -1.29 -10.80
C ILE A 61 -0.27 -0.87 -9.53
N GLU A 62 -0.15 -1.65 -8.47
CA GLU A 62 -0.76 -1.33 -7.18
C GLU A 62 -0.18 -0.06 -6.59
N LEU A 63 1.14 0.10 -6.67
CA LEU A 63 1.83 1.29 -6.17
C LEU A 63 1.33 2.54 -6.86
N LYS A 64 1.17 2.49 -8.18
CA LYS A 64 0.61 3.59 -8.95
C LYS A 64 -0.82 3.91 -8.51
N GLY A 65 -1.63 2.88 -8.24
CA GLY A 65 -2.98 3.05 -7.73
C GLY A 65 -3.01 3.76 -6.38
N PHE A 66 -2.15 3.38 -5.46
CA PHE A 66 -2.03 4.07 -4.17
C PHE A 66 -1.65 5.54 -4.36
N ALA A 67 -0.68 5.82 -5.24
CA ALA A 67 -0.26 7.19 -5.50
C ALA A 67 -1.42 8.04 -6.03
N GLU A 68 -2.23 7.50 -6.93
CA GLU A 68 -3.39 8.19 -7.49
C GLU A 68 -4.47 8.46 -6.42
N ILE A 69 -4.76 7.46 -5.59
CA ILE A 69 -5.75 7.60 -4.51
C ILE A 69 -5.35 8.68 -3.52
N PHE A 70 -4.08 8.70 -3.13
CA PHE A 70 -3.57 9.68 -2.15
C PHE A 70 -3.21 11.02 -2.77
N GLY A 71 -3.17 11.13 -4.10
CA GLY A 71 -2.80 12.36 -4.78
C GLY A 71 -1.33 12.73 -4.58
N VAL A 72 -0.45 11.75 -4.49
CA VAL A 72 0.99 11.92 -4.28
C VAL A 72 1.77 11.28 -5.42
N ASN A 73 3.06 11.59 -5.50
CA ASN A 73 3.96 10.91 -6.43
C ASN A 73 4.41 9.57 -5.84
N ILE A 74 4.78 8.64 -6.70
CA ILE A 74 5.24 7.32 -6.27
C ILE A 74 6.44 7.43 -5.34
N ASP A 75 7.35 8.37 -5.60
CA ASP A 75 8.54 8.56 -4.76
C ASP A 75 8.21 9.01 -3.34
N GLN A 76 7.00 9.47 -3.07
CA GLN A 76 6.53 9.77 -1.71
C GLN A 76 6.06 8.50 -0.97
N LEU A 77 5.92 7.39 -1.67
CA LEU A 77 5.53 6.10 -1.09
C LEU A 77 6.74 5.19 -0.81
N VAL A 78 7.86 5.48 -1.41
CA VAL A 78 9.05 4.62 -1.33
C VAL A 78 10.24 5.32 -0.69
#